data_78d10c07c02f349b1d3cf3cfad513c35
#
_entry.id   78d10c07c02f349b1d3cf3cfad513c35
#
_cell.length_a   1.000
_cell.length_b   1.000
_cell.length_c   1.000
_cell.angle_alpha   90.00
_cell.angle_beta   90.00
_cell.angle_gamma   90.00
#
_symmetry.space_group_name_H-M   'P 1'
#
loop_
_entity.id
_entity.type
_entity.pdbx_description
1 polymer ?
#
loop_
_entity_poly.entity_id
_entity_poly.type
_entity_poly.pdbx_seq_one_letter_code
_entity_poly.pdbx_strand_id
1 'polypeptide(L)'
;IDMNWQWSYDETVTTTLDTFETMLDILEEYPEYKFSQSQASVYRIVEEYAPQMLDKIRKYVKEGRWEVTASTWVEADKNMPVGESFARHALYTKSYLADLLEIDADSLDITFGHSRHVPEMDSKFGVKYYYHCRGNDGGPWLYRWKSPSGAELIMYRDPYFYLGYVGTNIADAVLDLAKSTGLKTVLRVYGVGDHGGG
;
A
#
# COMPACT_ATOMS: atom_id res chain seq x y z
N ILE A 1 -5.61 6.03 1.98
CA ILE A 1 -6.31 6.60 3.17
C ILE A 1 -5.53 6.21 4.39
N ASP A 2 -5.20 7.18 5.24
CA ASP A 2 -4.61 6.93 6.55
C ASP A 2 -5.71 6.74 7.59
N MET A 3 -5.84 5.54 8.14
CA MET A 3 -6.86 5.19 9.12
C MET A 3 -6.68 5.85 10.49
N ASN A 4 -5.45 6.24 10.82
CA ASN A 4 -5.09 6.76 12.14
C ASN A 4 -4.62 8.22 12.10
N TRP A 5 -5.11 8.97 11.12
CA TRP A 5 -4.76 10.37 10.93
C TRP A 5 -5.51 11.30 11.91
N GLN A 6 -5.52 12.59 11.63
CA GLN A 6 -6.07 13.62 12.51
C GLN A 6 -7.60 13.80 12.38
N TRP A 7 -8.31 12.78 11.97
CA TRP A 7 -9.78 12.78 11.82
C TRP A 7 -10.48 11.80 12.76
N SER A 8 -11.74 12.03 12.96
CA SER A 8 -12.63 11.13 13.70
C SER A 8 -12.88 9.84 12.91
N TYR A 9 -13.43 8.84 13.59
CA TYR A 9 -13.84 7.60 12.91
C TYR A 9 -14.89 7.85 11.83
N ASP A 10 -15.85 8.74 12.07
CA ASP A 10 -16.89 9.07 11.09
C ASP A 10 -16.29 9.71 9.83
N GLU A 11 -15.32 10.61 9.99
CA GLU A 11 -14.56 11.19 8.86
C GLU A 11 -13.78 10.12 8.12
N THR A 12 -13.16 9.18 8.83
CA THR A 12 -12.46 8.05 8.22
C THR A 12 -13.40 7.19 7.39
N VAL A 13 -14.59 6.89 7.90
CA VAL A 13 -15.63 6.13 7.17
C VAL A 13 -16.02 6.89 5.89
N THR A 14 -16.39 8.16 6.01
CA THR A 14 -16.81 8.98 4.87
C THR A 14 -15.70 9.05 3.81
N THR A 15 -14.48 9.40 4.21
CA THR A 15 -13.33 9.50 3.30
C THR A 15 -13.02 8.17 2.63
N THR A 16 -13.14 7.05 3.36
CA THR A 16 -12.93 5.72 2.79
C THR A 16 -13.95 5.43 1.70
N LEU A 17 -15.23 5.62 1.97
CA LEU A 17 -16.30 5.32 1.02
C LEU A 17 -16.21 6.20 -0.22
N ASP A 18 -16.02 7.49 -0.06
CA ASP A 18 -15.86 8.45 -1.16
C ASP A 18 -14.66 8.09 -2.05
N THR A 19 -13.53 7.72 -1.43
CA THR A 19 -12.33 7.29 -2.17
C THR A 19 -12.60 6.01 -2.96
N PHE A 20 -13.20 5.01 -2.34
CA PHE A 20 -13.46 3.73 -3.01
C PHE A 20 -14.45 3.90 -4.16
N GLU A 21 -15.51 4.70 -3.98
CA GLU A 21 -16.47 5.02 -5.03
C GLU A 21 -15.80 5.71 -6.21
N THR A 22 -15.04 6.79 -5.94
CA THR A 22 -14.29 7.53 -6.96
C THR A 22 -13.32 6.61 -7.73
N MET A 23 -12.58 5.74 -7.04
CA MET A 23 -11.63 4.84 -7.69
C MET A 23 -12.34 3.76 -8.52
N LEU A 24 -13.49 3.28 -8.08
CA LEU A 24 -14.29 2.33 -8.86
C LEU A 24 -14.83 2.97 -10.14
N ASP A 25 -15.26 4.22 -10.08
CA ASP A 25 -15.74 4.97 -11.25
C ASP A 25 -14.60 5.24 -12.25
N ILE A 26 -13.42 5.64 -11.76
CA ILE A 26 -12.23 5.82 -12.62
C ILE A 26 -11.80 4.50 -13.25
N LEU A 27 -11.83 3.39 -12.52
CA LEU A 27 -11.53 2.07 -13.06
C LEU A 27 -12.55 1.63 -14.11
N GLU A 28 -13.80 2.05 -14.02
CA GLU A 28 -14.84 1.76 -15.01
C GLU A 28 -14.66 2.61 -16.28
N GLU A 29 -14.30 3.91 -16.11
CA GLU A 29 -14.12 4.85 -17.22
C GLU A 29 -12.81 4.62 -17.99
N TYR A 30 -11.70 4.28 -17.28
CA TYR A 30 -10.36 4.14 -17.85
C TYR A 30 -9.84 2.70 -17.73
N PRO A 31 -9.92 1.88 -18.79
CA PRO A 31 -9.53 0.47 -18.75
C PRO A 31 -8.05 0.21 -18.40
N GLU A 32 -7.17 1.15 -18.68
CA GLU A 32 -5.74 1.08 -18.39
C GLU A 32 -5.38 1.50 -16.96
N TYR A 33 -6.31 2.13 -16.25
CA TYR A 33 -6.04 2.63 -14.91
C TYR A 33 -5.82 1.50 -13.91
N LYS A 34 -4.88 1.71 -12.99
CA LYS A 34 -4.58 0.81 -11.89
C LYS A 34 -4.58 1.58 -10.58
N PHE A 35 -5.09 0.95 -9.56
CA PHE A 35 -5.18 1.50 -8.21
C PHE A 35 -4.56 0.54 -7.20
N SER A 36 -3.89 1.07 -6.18
CA SER A 36 -3.35 0.31 -5.07
C SER A 36 -3.91 0.85 -3.75
N GLN A 37 -4.35 -0.04 -2.87
CA GLN A 37 -4.89 0.32 -1.57
C GLN A 37 -4.26 -0.53 -0.47
N SER A 38 -3.66 0.14 0.50
CA SER A 38 -3.11 -0.44 1.71
C SER A 38 -4.17 -0.55 2.82
N GLN A 39 -3.80 -1.19 3.93
CA GLN A 39 -4.56 -1.33 5.18
C GLN A 39 -5.87 -2.13 5.06
N ALA A 40 -5.91 -3.28 5.72
CA ALA A 40 -7.11 -4.14 5.68
C ALA A 40 -8.34 -3.49 6.34
N SER A 41 -8.13 -2.58 7.27
CA SER A 41 -9.20 -1.87 7.98
C SER A 41 -10.09 -1.02 7.08
N VAL A 42 -9.57 -0.48 5.97
CA VAL A 42 -10.42 0.27 5.02
C VAL A 42 -11.39 -0.67 4.28
N TYR A 43 -10.96 -1.89 3.96
CA TYR A 43 -11.86 -2.90 3.37
C TYR A 43 -12.93 -3.34 4.37
N ARG A 44 -12.61 -3.36 5.67
CA ARG A 44 -13.59 -3.62 6.73
C ARG A 44 -14.66 -2.53 6.79
N ILE A 45 -14.29 -1.27 6.61
CA ILE A 45 -15.25 -0.16 6.51
C ILE A 45 -16.15 -0.38 5.29
N VAL A 46 -15.61 -0.70 4.14
CA VAL A 46 -16.42 -0.95 2.93
C VAL A 46 -17.37 -2.13 3.14
N GLU A 47 -16.89 -3.23 3.75
CA GLU A 47 -17.73 -4.38 4.06
C GLU A 47 -18.91 -4.02 4.98
N GLU A 48 -18.69 -3.15 5.95
CA GLU A 48 -19.69 -2.79 6.96
C GLU A 48 -20.68 -1.73 6.44
N TYR A 49 -20.20 -0.72 5.72
CA TYR A 49 -21.00 0.46 5.37
C TYR A 49 -21.42 0.53 3.89
N ALA A 50 -20.74 -0.17 3.01
CA ALA A 50 -21.01 -0.17 1.56
C ALA A 50 -20.71 -1.53 0.90
N PRO A 51 -21.30 -2.65 1.41
CA PRO A 51 -20.94 -4.00 0.93
C PRO A 51 -21.22 -4.23 -0.55
N GLN A 52 -22.08 -3.43 -1.16
CA GLN A 52 -22.37 -3.47 -2.61
C GLN A 52 -21.14 -3.14 -3.49
N MET A 53 -20.12 -2.46 -2.94
CA MET A 53 -18.89 -2.16 -3.67
C MET A 53 -17.98 -3.39 -3.81
N LEU A 54 -18.09 -4.39 -2.93
CA LEU A 54 -17.16 -5.52 -2.85
C LEU A 54 -17.10 -6.35 -4.12
N ASP A 55 -18.22 -6.53 -4.82
CA ASP A 55 -18.22 -7.31 -6.06
C ASP A 55 -17.41 -6.61 -7.17
N LYS A 56 -17.52 -5.28 -7.29
CA LYS A 56 -16.69 -4.49 -8.20
C LYS A 56 -15.21 -4.57 -7.80
N ILE A 57 -14.89 -4.44 -6.51
CA ILE A 57 -13.52 -4.56 -5.99
C ILE A 57 -12.94 -5.93 -6.34
N ARG A 58 -13.65 -7.02 -6.02
CA ARG A 58 -13.23 -8.40 -6.37
C ARG A 58 -12.98 -8.58 -7.87
N LYS A 59 -13.83 -7.99 -8.71
CA LYS A 59 -13.65 -7.99 -10.16
C LYS A 59 -12.31 -7.36 -10.53
N TYR A 60 -12.03 -6.14 -10.06
CA TYR A 60 -10.80 -5.42 -10.42
C TYR A 60 -9.55 -6.03 -9.78
N VAL A 61 -9.66 -6.65 -8.62
CA VAL A 61 -8.58 -7.46 -8.02
C VAL A 61 -8.24 -8.64 -8.94
N LYS A 62 -9.23 -9.40 -9.41
CA LYS A 62 -9.05 -10.54 -10.34
C LYS A 62 -8.48 -10.10 -11.70
N GLU A 63 -8.82 -8.92 -12.16
CA GLU A 63 -8.28 -8.32 -13.39
C GLU A 63 -6.84 -7.78 -13.22
N GLY A 64 -6.29 -7.72 -12.00
CA GLY A 64 -4.98 -7.13 -11.70
C GLY A 64 -4.95 -5.61 -11.89
N ARG A 65 -6.09 -4.96 -11.76
CA ARG A 65 -6.26 -3.50 -11.85
C ARG A 65 -6.44 -2.84 -10.48
N TRP A 66 -6.85 -3.59 -9.48
CA TRP A 66 -6.88 -3.19 -8.08
C TRP A 66 -5.88 -4.04 -7.31
N GLU A 67 -4.78 -3.45 -6.88
CA GLU A 67 -3.77 -4.11 -6.08
C GLU A 67 -4.04 -3.87 -4.59
N VAL A 68 -4.04 -4.94 -3.82
CA VAL A 68 -4.18 -4.89 -2.36
C VAL A 68 -2.79 -4.97 -1.76
N THR A 69 -2.24 -3.83 -1.36
CA THR A 69 -0.93 -3.74 -0.70
C THR A 69 -1.02 -3.84 0.82
N ALA A 70 -2.12 -4.41 1.31
CA ALA A 70 -2.46 -4.49 2.72
C ALA A 70 -1.95 -5.78 3.35
N SER A 71 -0.69 -5.83 3.76
CA SER A 71 -0.17 -6.92 4.60
C SER A 71 -0.30 -6.63 6.10
N THR A 72 -0.93 -5.52 6.47
CA THR A 72 -1.22 -5.12 7.85
C THR A 72 -2.63 -4.57 8.00
N TRP A 73 -3.20 -4.68 9.21
CA TRP A 73 -4.53 -4.18 9.52
C TRP A 73 -4.65 -2.66 9.39
N VAL A 74 -3.68 -1.95 9.98
CA VAL A 74 -3.45 -0.52 9.81
C VAL A 74 -1.97 -0.29 9.53
N GLU A 75 -1.62 0.86 8.99
CA GLU A 75 -0.23 1.28 8.87
C GLU A 75 0.33 1.61 10.26
N ALA A 76 1.26 0.82 10.74
CA ALA A 76 1.87 0.98 12.05
C ALA A 76 3.34 1.42 11.93
N ASP A 77 3.78 2.32 12.82
CA ASP A 77 5.20 2.58 12.99
C ASP A 77 5.92 1.30 13.45
N LYS A 78 6.73 0.70 12.59
CA LYS A 78 7.37 -0.60 12.87
C LYS A 78 8.52 -0.55 13.88
N ASN A 79 8.76 0.59 14.53
CA ASN A 79 9.64 0.69 15.69
C ASN A 79 8.88 0.64 17.03
N MET A 80 7.57 0.83 17.04
CA MET A 80 6.79 1.03 18.25
C MET A 80 6.10 -0.23 18.79
N PRO A 81 5.38 -1.04 17.99
CA PRO A 81 4.65 -2.21 18.49
C PRO A 81 5.60 -3.34 18.90
N VAL A 82 5.14 -4.16 19.81
CA VAL A 82 5.84 -5.41 20.18
C VAL A 82 5.64 -6.50 19.12
N GLY A 83 6.51 -7.49 19.09
CA GLY A 83 6.48 -8.57 18.09
C GLY A 83 5.15 -9.33 18.01
N GLU A 84 4.46 -9.52 19.13
CA GLU A 84 3.13 -10.14 19.18
C GLU A 84 2.08 -9.30 18.43
N SER A 85 2.15 -7.96 18.54
CA SER A 85 1.25 -7.07 17.79
C SER A 85 1.48 -7.19 16.29
N PHE A 86 2.74 -7.27 15.83
CA PHE A 86 3.05 -7.50 14.43
C PHE A 86 2.54 -8.86 13.93
N ALA A 87 2.72 -9.92 14.73
CA ALA A 87 2.23 -11.24 14.38
C ALA A 87 0.69 -11.23 14.20
N ARG A 88 -0.02 -10.57 15.11
CA ARG A 88 -1.48 -10.42 15.02
C ARG A 88 -1.92 -9.56 13.83
N HIS A 89 -1.23 -8.46 13.59
CA HIS A 89 -1.48 -7.63 12.39
C HIS A 89 -1.45 -8.49 11.12
N ALA A 90 -0.38 -9.25 10.92
CA ALA A 90 -0.25 -10.09 9.75
C ALA A 90 -1.30 -11.21 9.71
N LEU A 91 -1.49 -11.94 10.82
CA LEU A 91 -2.41 -13.06 10.90
C LEU A 91 -3.85 -12.63 10.59
N TYR A 92 -4.35 -11.62 11.27
CA TYR A 92 -5.74 -11.15 11.09
C TYR A 92 -5.95 -10.55 9.69
N THR A 93 -4.98 -9.78 9.20
CA THR A 93 -5.06 -9.21 7.85
C THR A 93 -5.12 -10.30 6.79
N LYS A 94 -4.21 -11.26 6.84
CA LYS A 94 -4.12 -12.35 5.86
C LYS A 94 -5.39 -13.21 5.86
N SER A 95 -5.87 -13.63 7.04
CA SER A 95 -7.13 -14.37 7.14
C SER A 95 -8.30 -13.58 6.61
N TYR A 96 -8.42 -12.32 7.00
CA TYR A 96 -9.52 -11.46 6.57
C TYR A 96 -9.55 -11.22 5.06
N LEU A 97 -8.42 -10.91 4.45
CA LEU A 97 -8.35 -10.66 3.01
C LEU A 97 -8.51 -11.94 2.18
N ALA A 98 -8.06 -13.08 2.69
CA ALA A 98 -8.31 -14.37 2.07
C ALA A 98 -9.81 -14.69 2.03
N ASP A 99 -10.53 -14.42 3.12
CA ASP A 99 -11.98 -14.64 3.20
C ASP A 99 -12.76 -13.62 2.37
N LEU A 100 -12.37 -12.33 2.42
CA LEU A 100 -13.10 -11.24 1.78
C LEU A 100 -12.87 -11.17 0.27
N LEU A 101 -11.60 -11.27 -0.17
CA LEU A 101 -11.15 -10.98 -1.53
C LEU A 101 -10.49 -12.18 -2.24
N GLU A 102 -10.34 -13.32 -1.57
CA GLU A 102 -9.68 -14.53 -2.08
C GLU A 102 -8.21 -14.29 -2.48
N ILE A 103 -7.48 -13.47 -1.71
CA ILE A 103 -6.08 -13.11 -1.98
C ILE A 103 -5.16 -13.37 -0.80
N ASP A 104 -3.89 -13.55 -1.11
CA ASP A 104 -2.78 -13.50 -0.15
C ASP A 104 -1.88 -12.29 -0.50
N ALA A 105 -2.11 -11.16 0.17
CA ALA A 105 -1.35 -9.94 -0.07
C ALA A 105 0.12 -10.14 0.29
N ASP A 106 1.03 -9.86 -0.64
CA ASP A 106 2.47 -10.02 -0.47
C ASP A 106 3.26 -8.69 -0.55
N SER A 107 2.55 -7.60 -0.62
CA SER A 107 3.07 -6.24 -0.70
C SER A 107 2.68 -5.45 0.53
N LEU A 108 3.52 -4.51 0.92
CA LEU A 108 3.32 -3.64 2.07
C LEU A 108 3.77 -2.23 1.74
N ASP A 109 2.90 -1.28 2.03
CA ASP A 109 3.17 0.15 2.00
C ASP A 109 3.30 0.66 3.44
N ILE A 110 4.46 1.21 3.79
CA ILE A 110 4.75 1.73 5.12
C ILE A 110 5.47 3.07 5.04
N THR A 111 4.92 4.02 5.75
CA THR A 111 5.46 5.38 5.82
C THR A 111 6.45 5.57 6.97
N PHE A 112 6.26 4.88 8.10
CA PHE A 112 7.04 5.07 9.33
C PHE A 112 7.59 3.76 9.89
N GLY A 113 8.71 3.90 10.63
CA GLY A 113 9.26 2.83 11.42
C GLY A 113 9.92 1.73 10.59
N HIS A 114 11.23 1.87 10.38
CA HIS A 114 12.00 0.91 9.60
C HIS A 114 13.01 0.17 10.51
N SER A 115 12.50 -0.59 11.49
CA SER A 115 13.35 -1.43 12.33
C SER A 115 14.15 -2.43 11.49
N ARG A 116 15.43 -2.61 11.79
CA ARG A 116 16.29 -3.56 11.08
C ARG A 116 15.79 -5.01 11.10
N HIS A 117 14.81 -5.33 11.93
CA HIS A 117 14.19 -6.66 12.04
C HIS A 117 12.95 -6.82 11.16
N VAL A 118 12.49 -5.77 10.49
CA VAL A 118 11.33 -5.80 9.60
C VAL A 118 11.46 -6.89 8.53
N PRO A 119 12.58 -7.05 7.82
CA PRO A 119 12.68 -8.10 6.81
C PRO A 119 12.50 -9.52 7.36
N GLU A 120 12.93 -9.76 8.59
CA GLU A 120 12.72 -11.06 9.25
C GLU A 120 11.25 -11.28 9.59
N MET A 121 10.58 -10.28 10.13
CA MET A 121 9.18 -10.40 10.53
C MET A 121 8.29 -10.53 9.29
N ASP A 122 8.39 -9.59 8.38
CA ASP A 122 7.47 -9.49 7.25
C ASP A 122 7.65 -10.65 6.25
N SER A 123 8.89 -11.13 6.02
CA SER A 123 9.10 -12.30 5.17
C SER A 123 8.47 -13.58 5.71
N LYS A 124 8.41 -13.73 7.04
CA LYS A 124 7.71 -14.86 7.69
C LYS A 124 6.20 -14.82 7.47
N PHE A 125 5.66 -13.66 7.21
CA PHE A 125 4.24 -13.46 6.86
C PHE A 125 3.98 -13.46 5.35
N GLY A 126 4.98 -13.82 4.54
CA GLY A 126 4.84 -13.92 3.10
C GLY A 126 4.96 -12.58 2.37
N VAL A 127 5.30 -11.49 3.06
CA VAL A 127 5.61 -10.21 2.40
C VAL A 127 6.90 -10.35 1.61
N LYS A 128 6.88 -9.91 0.36
CA LYS A 128 8.03 -9.95 -0.56
C LYS A 128 8.48 -8.55 -0.97
N TYR A 129 7.53 -7.64 -1.09
CA TYR A 129 7.72 -6.29 -1.60
C TYR A 129 7.34 -5.26 -0.55
N TYR A 130 8.17 -4.26 -0.42
CA TYR A 130 8.01 -3.23 0.59
C TYR A 130 8.24 -1.86 -0.05
N TYR A 131 7.22 -1.03 -0.05
CA TYR A 131 7.29 0.36 -0.48
C TYR A 131 7.50 1.28 0.73
N HIS A 132 8.30 2.31 0.56
CA HIS A 132 8.41 3.40 1.51
C HIS A 132 8.86 4.69 0.83
N CYS A 133 8.54 5.83 1.45
CA CYS A 133 8.94 7.15 0.97
C CYS A 133 9.83 7.92 1.96
N ARG A 134 9.94 7.45 3.20
CA ARG A 134 10.76 8.05 4.26
C ARG A 134 11.89 7.12 4.67
N GLY A 135 12.98 7.71 5.16
CA GLY A 135 14.18 6.97 5.54
C GLY A 135 15.06 6.55 4.36
N ASN A 136 16.29 6.11 4.69
CA ASN A 136 17.33 5.76 3.70
C ASN A 136 17.65 6.90 2.73
N ASP A 137 17.68 8.13 3.23
CA ASP A 137 17.92 9.33 2.43
C ASP A 137 19.26 9.25 1.70
N GLY A 138 19.22 9.51 0.37
CA GLY A 138 20.41 9.37 -0.49
C GLY A 138 20.77 7.92 -0.87
N GLY A 139 20.08 6.92 -0.35
CA GLY A 139 20.26 5.52 -0.75
C GLY A 139 19.65 5.18 -2.10
N PRO A 140 19.85 3.94 -2.61
CA PRO A 140 19.24 3.49 -3.85
C PRO A 140 17.71 3.45 -3.76
N TRP A 141 17.04 3.61 -4.89
CA TRP A 141 15.57 3.59 -4.96
C TRP A 141 15.01 2.16 -4.97
N LEU A 142 15.75 1.21 -5.53
CA LEU A 142 15.42 -0.21 -5.53
C LEU A 142 16.57 -0.99 -4.92
N TYR A 143 16.30 -1.78 -3.87
CA TYR A 143 17.33 -2.53 -3.17
C TYR A 143 16.77 -3.74 -2.42
N ARG A 144 17.67 -4.63 -1.99
CA ARG A 144 17.35 -5.71 -1.06
C ARG A 144 17.68 -5.26 0.36
N TRP A 145 16.67 -5.29 1.22
CA TRP A 145 16.88 -5.03 2.64
C TRP A 145 17.04 -6.34 3.37
N LYS A 146 18.16 -6.46 4.07
CA LYS A 146 18.53 -7.68 4.79
C LYS A 146 18.52 -7.45 6.28
N SER A 147 17.82 -8.31 7.00
CA SER A 147 17.85 -8.34 8.48
C SER A 147 19.14 -8.96 9.01
N PRO A 148 19.45 -8.79 10.31
CA PRO A 148 20.58 -9.49 10.95
C PRO A 148 20.51 -11.01 10.86
N SER A 149 19.32 -11.60 10.74
CA SER A 149 19.12 -13.05 10.57
C SER A 149 19.34 -13.53 9.13
N GLY A 150 19.48 -12.61 8.18
CA GLY A 150 19.67 -12.92 6.77
C GLY A 150 18.39 -12.95 5.94
N ALA A 151 17.21 -12.76 6.53
CA ALA A 151 15.96 -12.60 5.78
C ALA A 151 15.97 -11.32 4.94
N GLU A 152 15.36 -11.37 3.76
CA GLU A 152 15.41 -10.27 2.78
C GLU A 152 14.02 -9.89 2.27
N LEU A 153 13.84 -8.59 2.01
CA LEU A 153 12.73 -8.03 1.26
C LEU A 153 13.24 -7.23 0.06
N ILE A 154 12.44 -7.15 -0.99
CA ILE A 154 12.66 -6.21 -2.09
C ILE A 154 12.03 -4.89 -1.70
N MET A 155 12.85 -3.84 -1.65
CA MET A 155 12.49 -2.51 -1.22
C MET A 155 12.41 -1.57 -2.40
N TYR A 156 11.35 -0.79 -2.45
CA TYR A 156 11.24 0.37 -3.30
C TYR A 156 11.08 1.63 -2.44
N ARG A 157 12.05 2.53 -2.52
CA ARG A 157 12.02 3.84 -1.89
C ARG A 157 11.63 4.88 -2.94
N ASP A 158 10.46 5.49 -2.78
CA ASP A 158 10.03 6.56 -3.69
C ASP A 158 10.87 7.84 -3.45
N PRO A 159 11.68 8.28 -4.43
CA PRO A 159 12.48 9.48 -4.29
C PRO A 159 11.68 10.78 -4.38
N TYR A 160 10.44 10.70 -4.87
CA TYR A 160 9.56 11.85 -5.09
C TYR A 160 8.46 11.98 -4.04
N PHE A 161 8.49 11.10 -3.02
CA PHE A 161 7.43 11.05 -2.03
C PHE A 161 6.09 10.54 -2.59
N TYR A 162 5.13 10.21 -1.73
CA TYR A 162 3.81 9.70 -2.15
C TYR A 162 2.82 10.79 -2.57
N LEU A 163 3.11 12.05 -2.25
CA LEU A 163 2.33 13.20 -2.70
C LEU A 163 2.68 13.55 -4.15
N GLY A 164 1.69 13.69 -4.99
CA GLY A 164 1.93 14.10 -6.37
C GLY A 164 0.65 14.31 -7.15
N TYR A 165 0.67 15.34 -7.98
CA TYR A 165 -0.43 15.58 -8.92
C TYR A 165 -0.07 15.01 -10.29
N VAL A 166 -1.07 14.51 -10.99
CA VAL A 166 -0.91 14.08 -12.38
C VAL A 166 -0.74 15.32 -13.25
N GLY A 167 0.45 15.46 -13.82
CA GLY A 167 0.81 16.59 -14.67
C GLY A 167 1.95 16.18 -15.62
N THR A 168 2.38 17.10 -16.47
CA THR A 168 3.47 16.83 -17.44
C THR A 168 4.78 16.39 -16.80
N ASN A 169 5.05 16.83 -15.58
CA ASN A 169 6.24 16.49 -14.81
C ASN A 169 6.27 15.02 -14.34
N ILE A 170 5.14 14.32 -14.31
CA ILE A 170 5.12 12.90 -13.89
C ILE A 170 5.86 12.03 -14.89
N ALA A 171 5.79 12.35 -16.19
CA ALA A 171 6.52 11.67 -17.24
C ALA A 171 8.04 11.83 -17.09
N ASP A 172 8.50 13.02 -16.77
CA ASP A 172 9.93 13.29 -16.52
C ASP A 172 10.44 12.48 -15.34
N ALA A 173 9.69 12.43 -14.22
CA ALA A 173 10.02 11.63 -13.06
C ALA A 173 10.13 10.12 -13.40
N VAL A 174 9.21 9.59 -14.21
CA VAL A 174 9.24 8.20 -14.68
C VAL A 174 10.50 7.93 -15.53
N LEU A 175 10.84 8.86 -16.44
CA LEU A 175 12.03 8.73 -17.28
C LEU A 175 13.32 8.77 -16.46
N ASP A 176 13.41 9.61 -15.47
CA ASP A 176 14.57 9.72 -14.57
C ASP A 176 14.73 8.46 -13.70
N LEU A 177 13.62 7.92 -13.18
CA LEU A 177 13.61 6.64 -12.48
C LEU A 177 14.11 5.51 -13.39
N ALA A 178 13.60 5.43 -14.62
CA ALA A 178 14.02 4.40 -15.58
C ALA A 178 15.52 4.51 -15.93
N LYS A 179 16.02 5.72 -16.15
CA LYS A 179 17.45 5.96 -16.43
C LYS A 179 18.35 5.56 -15.26
N SER A 180 17.97 5.92 -14.03
CA SER A 180 18.81 5.68 -12.85
C SER A 180 18.81 4.23 -12.40
N THR A 181 17.71 3.50 -12.60
CA THR A 181 17.59 2.08 -12.23
C THR A 181 17.96 1.13 -13.35
N GLY A 182 17.96 1.58 -14.61
CA GLY A 182 18.09 0.75 -15.80
C GLY A 182 16.85 -0.14 -16.06
N LEU A 183 15.76 0.08 -15.36
CA LEU A 183 14.53 -0.70 -15.50
C LEU A 183 13.64 -0.12 -16.60
N LYS A 184 12.96 -0.99 -17.32
CA LYS A 184 11.94 -0.61 -18.33
C LYS A 184 10.57 -0.30 -17.72
N THR A 185 10.33 -0.80 -16.51
CA THR A 185 9.11 -0.56 -15.75
C THR A 185 9.50 0.01 -14.40
N VAL A 186 8.93 1.12 -14.03
CA VAL A 186 9.17 1.82 -12.77
C VAL A 186 7.86 2.23 -12.13
N LEU A 187 7.86 2.32 -10.81
CA LEU A 187 6.71 2.78 -10.03
C LEU A 187 6.85 4.27 -9.76
N ARG A 188 5.79 5.01 -10.00
CA ARG A 188 5.63 6.39 -9.54
C ARG A 188 4.26 6.53 -8.88
N VAL A 189 4.27 6.73 -7.58
CA VAL A 189 3.04 6.93 -6.81
C VAL A 189 2.58 8.38 -6.97
N TYR A 190 1.28 8.58 -7.07
CA TYR A 190 0.66 9.90 -7.09
C TYR A 190 -0.64 9.87 -6.29
N GLY A 191 -1.13 11.02 -5.89
CA GLY A 191 -2.36 11.18 -5.13
C GLY A 191 -2.31 12.40 -4.21
N VAL A 192 -3.41 12.69 -3.55
CA VAL A 192 -3.51 13.80 -2.59
C VAL A 192 -2.88 13.49 -1.22
N GLY A 193 -2.29 12.32 -1.05
CA GLY A 193 -1.63 11.91 0.18
C GLY A 193 -2.57 11.24 1.17
N ASP A 194 -2.48 11.63 2.43
CA ASP A 194 -3.13 10.93 3.56
C ASP A 194 -4.66 10.89 3.46
N HIS A 195 -5.25 11.87 2.78
CA HIS A 195 -6.69 12.00 2.66
C HIS A 195 -7.35 10.94 1.78
N GLY A 196 -6.64 10.39 0.79
CA GLY A 196 -7.32 9.64 -0.26
C GLY A 196 -8.28 10.53 -1.04
N GLY A 197 -9.04 9.92 -1.92
CA GLY A 197 -9.91 10.64 -2.83
C GLY A 197 -9.16 11.26 -4.01
N GLY A 198 -9.88 11.64 -5.03
CA GLY A 198 -9.36 12.28 -6.23
C GLY A 198 -10.10 13.55 -6.55
#